data_33e27204ec41e4d4799a49eb3c49d9a2
#
_entry.id   33e27204ec41e4d4799a49eb3c49d9a2
#
_cell.length_a   1.000
_cell.length_b   1.000
_cell.length_c   1.000
_cell.angle_alpha   90.00
_cell.angle_beta   90.00
_cell.angle_gamma   90.00
#
_symmetry.space_group_name_H-M   'P 1'
#
loop_
_entity.id
_entity.type
_entity.pdbx_description
1 polymer ?
#
loop_
_entity_poly.entity_id
_entity_poly.type
_entity_poly.pdbx_seq_one_letter_code
_entity_poly.pdbx_strand_id
1 'polypeptide(L)'
;RKLLFRILGVTVCIAVIIFSLKNETFRILLAPSEWDFVTYRKIEYVMKLVVTDFHFDSFYVDLIATDLSSQFMTHLSTSLYLGLLGASPYILYELFRFVSPALYDSEKKYSIRMIAIVYLLFMLGVLMSYYVLFPISFHFLGTYSVSEKIHSTITLDSYISTFVTLTLLMGVVFQLPVISYFLGRMGIVDAKLMSYYRKHAFLIIMFVAAVITPPDLMTLILVTIPLYLLYEVSIRVVKIANKQIKTD
;
A
#
# COMPACT_ATOMS: atom_id res chain seq x y z
N ARG A 1 -3.98 -19.26 18.76
CA ARG A 1 -5.47 -19.22 18.71
C ARG A 1 -6.03 -17.93 19.32
N LYS A 2 -5.75 -17.61 20.61
CA LYS A 2 -6.30 -16.41 21.30
C LYS A 2 -5.96 -15.09 20.58
N LEU A 3 -4.77 -14.96 20.01
CA LEU A 3 -4.33 -13.78 19.25
C LEU A 3 -5.19 -13.58 17.98
N LEU A 4 -5.38 -14.62 17.19
CA LEU A 4 -6.21 -14.57 15.98
C LEU A 4 -7.65 -14.17 16.28
N PHE A 5 -8.26 -14.71 17.34
CA PHE A 5 -9.61 -14.32 17.74
C PHE A 5 -9.71 -12.85 18.18
N ARG A 6 -8.68 -12.31 18.85
CA ARG A 6 -8.65 -10.89 19.22
C ARG A 6 -8.54 -10.00 17.99
N ILE A 7 -7.63 -10.30 17.06
CA ILE A 7 -7.47 -9.57 15.82
C ILE A 7 -8.79 -9.58 15.03
N LEU A 8 -9.38 -10.77 14.85
CA LEU A 8 -10.65 -10.92 14.14
C LEU A 8 -11.77 -10.11 14.82
N GLY A 9 -11.89 -10.17 16.15
CA GLY A 9 -12.88 -9.41 16.90
C GLY A 9 -12.74 -7.90 16.71
N VAL A 10 -11.52 -7.36 16.83
CA VAL A 10 -11.28 -5.92 16.62
C VAL A 10 -11.56 -5.52 15.17
N THR A 11 -11.12 -6.32 14.21
CA THR A 11 -11.38 -6.06 12.78
C THR A 11 -12.89 -6.03 12.48
N VAL A 12 -13.65 -7.01 12.99
CA VAL A 12 -15.11 -7.06 12.78
C VAL A 12 -15.81 -5.88 13.46
N CYS A 13 -15.42 -5.51 14.68
CA CYS A 13 -16.00 -4.33 15.34
C CYS A 13 -15.78 -3.04 14.53
N ILE A 14 -14.56 -2.82 14.03
CA ILE A 14 -14.28 -1.65 13.19
C ILE A 14 -15.01 -1.74 11.86
N ALA A 15 -15.09 -2.93 11.24
CA ALA A 15 -15.84 -3.14 10.00
C ALA A 15 -17.33 -2.80 10.14
N VAL A 16 -17.97 -3.15 11.26
CA VAL A 16 -19.36 -2.79 11.54
C VAL A 16 -19.54 -1.29 11.67
N ILE A 17 -18.60 -0.58 12.30
CA ILE A 17 -18.62 0.88 12.39
C ILE A 17 -18.52 1.49 10.99
N ILE A 18 -17.56 1.03 10.16
CA ILE A 18 -17.36 1.51 8.78
C ILE A 18 -18.59 1.22 7.91
N PHE A 19 -19.19 0.04 8.08
CA PHE A 19 -20.42 -0.32 7.38
C PHE A 19 -21.56 0.66 7.70
N SER A 20 -21.67 1.14 8.93
CA SER A 20 -22.66 2.12 9.34
C SER A 20 -22.39 3.53 8.77
N LEU A 21 -21.11 3.84 8.45
CA LEU A 21 -20.67 5.13 7.91
C LEU A 21 -20.58 5.13 6.38
N LYS A 22 -21.52 4.48 5.69
CA LYS A 22 -21.53 4.25 4.24
C LYS A 22 -21.14 5.50 3.42
N ASN A 23 -21.84 6.62 3.63
CA ASN A 23 -21.69 7.81 2.81
C ASN A 23 -20.29 8.42 2.90
N GLU A 24 -19.75 8.52 4.12
CA GLU A 24 -18.40 9.07 4.35
C GLU A 24 -17.33 8.15 3.79
N THR A 25 -17.49 6.85 3.97
CA THR A 25 -16.59 5.83 3.48
C THR A 25 -16.46 5.88 1.96
N PHE A 26 -17.59 5.85 1.25
CA PHE A 26 -17.59 5.88 -0.21
C PHE A 26 -17.16 7.23 -0.78
N ARG A 27 -17.45 8.35 -0.10
CA ARG A 27 -16.93 9.66 -0.49
C ARG A 27 -15.39 9.68 -0.50
N ILE A 28 -14.73 9.10 0.51
CA ILE A 28 -13.27 9.01 0.55
C ILE A 28 -12.74 8.05 -0.50
N LEU A 29 -13.38 6.88 -0.64
CA LEU A 29 -12.91 5.85 -1.58
C LEU A 29 -13.07 6.25 -3.05
N LEU A 30 -14.12 6.96 -3.38
CA LEU A 30 -14.40 7.38 -4.74
C LEU A 30 -13.73 8.71 -5.11
N ALA A 31 -13.20 9.46 -4.14
CA ALA A 31 -12.49 10.71 -4.42
C ALA A 31 -11.38 10.59 -5.48
N PRO A 32 -10.56 9.52 -5.53
CA PRO A 32 -9.57 9.37 -6.61
C PRO A 32 -10.14 9.16 -8.01
N SER A 33 -11.44 8.86 -8.16
CA SER A 33 -12.09 8.76 -9.48
C SER A 33 -12.50 10.14 -10.04
N GLU A 34 -12.50 11.17 -9.21
CA GLU A 34 -12.85 12.52 -9.62
C GLU A 34 -11.63 13.25 -10.19
N TRP A 35 -11.80 13.94 -11.33
CA TRP A 35 -10.73 14.72 -11.99
C TRP A 35 -10.12 15.80 -11.10
N ASP A 36 -10.86 16.27 -10.08
CA ASP A 36 -10.51 17.30 -9.12
C ASP A 36 -9.65 16.80 -7.94
N PHE A 37 -9.30 15.52 -7.93
CA PHE A 37 -8.54 14.93 -6.84
C PHE A 37 -7.17 15.59 -6.66
N VAL A 38 -6.72 15.69 -5.41
CA VAL A 38 -5.48 16.39 -5.00
C VAL A 38 -4.25 16.00 -5.84
N THR A 39 -4.15 14.75 -6.24
CA THR A 39 -3.01 14.24 -7.00
C THR A 39 -2.96 14.84 -8.39
N TYR A 40 -4.08 14.89 -9.10
CA TYR A 40 -4.14 15.44 -10.46
C TYR A 40 -3.82 16.93 -10.47
N ARG A 41 -4.35 17.69 -9.49
CA ARG A 41 -4.01 19.10 -9.31
C ARG A 41 -2.52 19.32 -9.04
N LYS A 42 -1.89 18.46 -8.21
CA LYS A 42 -0.45 18.56 -7.96
C LYS A 42 0.38 18.21 -9.18
N ILE A 43 -0.01 17.18 -9.94
CA ILE A 43 0.66 16.81 -11.20
C ILE A 43 0.55 17.98 -12.17
N GLU A 44 -0.64 18.55 -12.35
CA GLU A 44 -0.84 19.72 -13.21
C GLU A 44 0.05 20.91 -12.80
N TYR A 45 0.10 21.21 -11.51
CA TYR A 45 0.96 22.28 -11.00
C TYR A 45 2.44 22.04 -11.31
N VAL A 46 2.94 20.83 -11.07
CA VAL A 46 4.34 20.47 -11.35
C VAL A 46 4.63 20.49 -12.87
N MET A 47 3.70 19.99 -13.66
CA MET A 47 3.86 19.98 -15.12
C MET A 47 3.83 21.40 -15.71
N LYS A 48 3.03 22.31 -15.18
CA LYS A 48 3.04 23.73 -15.57
C LYS A 48 4.36 24.45 -15.30
N LEU A 49 5.18 23.96 -14.38
CA LEU A 49 6.54 24.49 -14.15
C LEU A 49 7.51 24.12 -15.29
N VAL A 50 7.22 23.04 -16.01
CA VAL A 50 8.07 22.52 -17.10
C VAL A 50 7.49 22.83 -18.46
N VAL A 51 6.17 22.75 -18.60
CA VAL A 51 5.41 23.00 -19.83
C VAL A 51 4.34 24.05 -19.54
N THR A 52 4.52 25.26 -20.09
CA THR A 52 3.74 26.46 -19.73
C THR A 52 2.24 26.32 -19.99
N ASP A 53 1.83 25.50 -20.97
CA ASP A 53 0.42 25.32 -21.38
C ASP A 53 -0.13 23.92 -21.03
N PHE A 54 0.45 23.23 -20.05
CA PHE A 54 -0.05 21.93 -19.66
C PHE A 54 -1.35 22.10 -18.84
N HIS A 55 -2.43 21.55 -19.36
CA HIS A 55 -3.70 21.39 -18.64
C HIS A 55 -4.01 19.90 -18.51
N PHE A 56 -4.42 19.51 -17.33
CA PHE A 56 -4.95 18.16 -17.11
C PHE A 56 -6.40 18.19 -17.61
N ASP A 57 -6.69 17.48 -18.71
CA ASP A 57 -8.04 17.41 -19.23
C ASP A 57 -9.00 16.81 -18.21
N SER A 58 -10.17 17.39 -18.07
CA SER A 58 -11.24 16.82 -17.24
C SER A 58 -11.63 15.46 -17.84
N PHE A 59 -11.39 14.40 -17.10
CA PHE A 59 -11.80 13.06 -17.48
C PHE A 59 -13.01 12.63 -16.65
N TYR A 60 -13.86 11.85 -17.28
CA TYR A 60 -15.00 11.25 -16.62
C TYR A 60 -15.01 9.76 -16.93
N VAL A 61 -15.07 8.95 -15.87
CA VAL A 61 -15.18 7.49 -15.97
C VAL A 61 -16.43 7.04 -15.24
N ASP A 62 -17.35 6.45 -16.01
CA ASP A 62 -18.57 5.90 -15.45
C ASP A 62 -18.28 4.64 -14.63
N LEU A 63 -18.65 4.68 -13.34
CA LEU A 63 -18.63 3.51 -12.48
C LEU A 63 -20.01 2.86 -12.51
N ILE A 64 -20.08 1.61 -12.99
CA ILE A 64 -21.32 0.86 -13.13
C ILE A 64 -21.39 -0.33 -12.16
N ALA A 65 -22.59 -0.68 -11.75
CA ALA A 65 -22.88 -1.91 -11.03
C ALA A 65 -23.58 -2.89 -11.99
N THR A 66 -22.97 -4.03 -12.25
CA THR A 66 -23.45 -5.00 -13.25
C THR A 66 -24.48 -5.99 -12.69
N ASP A 67 -24.35 -6.35 -11.42
CA ASP A 67 -25.23 -7.31 -10.77
C ASP A 67 -26.17 -6.65 -9.77
N LEU A 68 -27.34 -7.23 -9.55
CA LEU A 68 -28.36 -6.75 -8.62
C LEU A 68 -27.82 -6.59 -7.19
N SER A 69 -26.95 -7.50 -6.74
CA SER A 69 -26.34 -7.50 -5.41
C SER A 69 -24.99 -6.80 -5.35
N SER A 70 -24.43 -6.36 -6.48
CA SER A 70 -23.08 -5.82 -6.61
C SER A 70 -22.80 -4.71 -5.59
N GLN A 71 -23.69 -3.70 -5.50
CA GLN A 71 -23.50 -2.58 -4.56
C GLN A 71 -23.47 -3.03 -3.10
N PHE A 72 -24.33 -3.98 -2.72
CA PHE A 72 -24.36 -4.49 -1.35
C PHE A 72 -23.11 -5.31 -1.02
N MET A 73 -22.72 -6.21 -1.93
CA MET A 73 -21.51 -7.05 -1.75
C MET A 73 -20.24 -6.20 -1.72
N THR A 74 -20.14 -5.21 -2.60
CA THR A 74 -19.02 -4.26 -2.59
C THR A 74 -18.98 -3.46 -1.28
N HIS A 75 -20.13 -3.01 -0.77
CA HIS A 75 -20.19 -2.31 0.52
C HIS A 75 -19.73 -3.21 1.68
N LEU A 76 -20.20 -4.45 1.72
CA LEU A 76 -19.80 -5.43 2.75
C LEU A 76 -18.30 -5.73 2.70
N SER A 77 -17.77 -6.05 1.52
CA SER A 77 -16.36 -6.33 1.30
C SER A 77 -15.47 -5.14 1.65
N THR A 78 -15.84 -3.94 1.18
CA THR A 78 -15.15 -2.69 1.49
C THR A 78 -15.07 -2.43 2.98
N SER A 79 -16.18 -2.63 3.70
CA SER A 79 -16.23 -2.44 5.16
C SER A 79 -15.29 -3.40 5.88
N LEU A 80 -15.19 -4.65 5.44
CA LEU A 80 -14.26 -5.62 5.99
C LEU A 80 -12.80 -5.24 5.72
N TYR A 81 -12.48 -4.82 4.50
CA TYR A 81 -11.12 -4.40 4.13
C TYR A 81 -10.67 -3.14 4.87
N LEU A 82 -11.54 -2.14 4.95
CA LEU A 82 -11.24 -0.93 5.72
C LEU A 82 -11.23 -1.20 7.22
N GLY A 83 -12.02 -2.17 7.69
CA GLY A 83 -11.96 -2.70 9.05
C GLY A 83 -10.58 -3.27 9.35
N LEU A 84 -9.99 -4.02 8.41
CA LEU A 84 -8.62 -4.54 8.51
C LEU A 84 -7.58 -3.41 8.53
N LEU A 85 -7.73 -2.40 7.65
CA LEU A 85 -6.87 -1.21 7.65
C LEU A 85 -6.99 -0.42 8.96
N GLY A 86 -8.20 -0.20 9.46
CA GLY A 86 -8.43 0.48 10.72
C GLY A 86 -7.92 -0.30 11.93
N ALA A 87 -7.94 -1.63 11.87
CA ALA A 87 -7.36 -2.50 12.89
C ALA A 87 -5.83 -2.63 12.79
N SER A 88 -5.21 -2.11 11.72
CA SER A 88 -3.76 -2.28 11.46
C SER A 88 -2.86 -1.87 12.62
N PRO A 89 -3.09 -0.78 13.40
CA PRO A 89 -2.26 -0.45 14.55
C PRO A 89 -2.24 -1.57 15.58
N TYR A 90 -3.40 -2.15 15.84
CA TYR A 90 -3.55 -3.25 16.80
C TYR A 90 -2.94 -4.55 16.24
N ILE A 91 -3.17 -4.85 14.97
CA ILE A 91 -2.60 -6.03 14.30
C ILE A 91 -1.07 -5.97 14.32
N LEU A 92 -0.49 -4.84 13.92
CA LEU A 92 0.95 -4.64 13.91
C LEU A 92 1.55 -4.70 15.33
N TYR A 93 0.86 -4.15 16.32
CA TYR A 93 1.25 -4.27 17.72
C TYR A 93 1.29 -5.73 18.20
N GLU A 94 0.24 -6.50 17.91
CA GLU A 94 0.16 -7.91 18.33
C GLU A 94 1.17 -8.79 17.57
N LEU A 95 1.40 -8.53 16.27
CA LEU A 95 2.43 -9.22 15.49
C LEU A 95 3.82 -8.89 16.03
N PHE A 96 4.10 -7.62 16.32
CA PHE A 96 5.36 -7.21 16.91
C PHE A 96 5.58 -7.86 18.28
N ARG A 97 4.56 -7.87 19.13
CA ARG A 97 4.60 -8.52 20.43
C ARG A 97 4.86 -10.03 20.34
N PHE A 98 4.36 -10.66 19.29
CA PHE A 98 4.61 -12.09 19.04
C PHE A 98 6.08 -12.36 18.62
N VAL A 99 6.67 -11.45 17.84
CA VAL A 99 8.06 -11.57 17.37
C VAL A 99 9.07 -11.09 18.42
N SER A 100 8.69 -10.15 19.28
CA SER A 100 9.55 -9.49 20.28
C SER A 100 10.30 -10.45 21.24
N PRO A 101 9.76 -11.60 21.69
CA PRO A 101 10.50 -12.54 22.54
C PRO A 101 11.72 -13.17 21.86
N ALA A 102 11.78 -13.15 20.52
CA ALA A 102 12.94 -13.62 19.77
C ALA A 102 14.09 -12.58 19.69
N LEU A 103 13.85 -11.37 20.20
CA LEU A 103 14.87 -10.33 20.31
C LEU A 103 15.51 -10.32 21.70
N TYR A 104 16.78 -9.90 21.77
CA TYR A 104 17.54 -9.80 23.01
C TYR A 104 16.87 -8.89 24.06
N ASP A 105 17.02 -9.23 25.35
CA ASP A 105 16.40 -8.53 26.48
C ASP A 105 16.77 -7.03 26.58
N SER A 106 17.92 -6.62 26.05
CA SER A 106 18.35 -5.22 25.96
C SER A 106 17.44 -4.35 25.06
N GLU A 107 16.65 -4.95 24.18
CA GLU A 107 15.82 -4.24 23.18
C GLU A 107 14.37 -4.01 23.63
N LYS A 108 13.94 -4.62 24.75
CA LYS A 108 12.59 -4.38 25.29
C LYS A 108 12.29 -2.92 25.59
N LYS A 109 13.31 -2.11 25.89
CA LYS A 109 13.19 -0.66 26.15
C LYS A 109 12.88 0.14 24.87
N TYR A 110 13.17 -0.41 23.70
CA TYR A 110 12.92 0.24 22.40
C TYR A 110 11.64 -0.24 21.70
N SER A 111 10.92 -1.18 22.34
CA SER A 111 9.71 -1.83 21.81
C SER A 111 8.66 -0.83 21.30
N ILE A 112 8.36 0.22 22.06
CA ILE A 112 7.34 1.23 21.69
C ILE A 112 7.78 2.04 20.47
N ARG A 113 9.06 2.42 20.39
CA ARG A 113 9.59 3.15 19.22
C ARG A 113 9.51 2.31 17.96
N MET A 114 9.82 1.04 18.05
CA MET A 114 9.75 0.11 16.92
C MET A 114 8.31 -0.07 16.43
N ILE A 115 7.34 -0.22 17.33
CA ILE A 115 5.92 -0.30 16.97
C ILE A 115 5.48 0.99 16.25
N ALA A 116 5.90 2.15 16.73
CA ALA A 116 5.59 3.42 16.07
C ALA A 116 6.19 3.50 14.66
N ILE A 117 7.43 3.05 14.46
CA ILE A 117 8.08 3.01 13.15
C ILE A 117 7.34 2.05 12.21
N VAL A 118 7.01 0.85 12.68
CA VAL A 118 6.23 -0.15 11.95
C VAL A 118 4.91 0.44 11.47
N TYR A 119 4.17 1.09 12.37
CA TYR A 119 2.91 1.73 12.03
C TYR A 119 3.06 2.90 11.07
N LEU A 120 4.07 3.76 11.27
CA LEU A 120 4.36 4.87 10.37
C LEU A 120 4.69 4.39 8.95
N LEU A 121 5.52 3.36 8.81
CA LEU A 121 5.84 2.80 7.50
C LEU A 121 4.59 2.19 6.84
N PHE A 122 3.75 1.48 7.60
CA PHE A 122 2.50 0.94 7.10
C PHE A 122 1.60 2.05 6.56
N MET A 123 1.36 3.09 7.36
CA MET A 123 0.55 4.24 6.95
C MET A 123 1.14 4.98 5.76
N LEU A 124 2.46 5.08 5.68
CA LEU A 124 3.14 5.69 4.53
C LEU A 124 2.90 4.89 3.24
N GLY A 125 2.91 3.55 3.33
CA GLY A 125 2.51 2.66 2.23
C GLY A 125 1.06 2.85 1.79
N VAL A 126 0.13 2.90 2.76
CA VAL A 126 -1.29 3.17 2.52
C VAL A 126 -1.50 4.54 1.85
N LEU A 127 -0.87 5.59 2.38
CA LEU A 127 -0.97 6.95 1.83
C LEU A 127 -0.35 7.05 0.44
N MET A 128 0.78 6.38 0.21
CA MET A 128 1.40 6.31 -1.11
C MET A 128 0.50 5.63 -2.13
N SER A 129 -0.17 4.55 -1.73
CA SER A 129 -1.16 3.90 -2.59
C SER A 129 -2.34 4.82 -2.89
N TYR A 130 -2.94 5.42 -1.86
CA TYR A 130 -4.13 6.25 -1.98
C TYR A 130 -3.90 7.53 -2.79
N TYR A 131 -2.79 8.23 -2.55
CA TYR A 131 -2.53 9.52 -3.19
C TYR A 131 -1.70 9.46 -4.47
N VAL A 132 -0.96 8.38 -4.70
CA VAL A 132 -0.04 8.33 -5.85
C VAL A 132 -0.37 7.18 -6.78
N LEU A 133 -0.27 5.94 -6.28
CA LEU A 133 -0.32 4.78 -7.15
C LEU A 133 -1.71 4.59 -7.76
N PHE A 134 -2.73 4.56 -6.90
CA PHE A 134 -4.09 4.28 -7.35
C PHE A 134 -4.65 5.37 -8.29
N PRO A 135 -4.57 6.68 -7.97
CA PRO A 135 -5.10 7.70 -8.88
C PRO A 135 -4.43 7.68 -10.25
N ILE A 136 -3.09 7.56 -10.30
CA ILE A 136 -2.36 7.55 -11.58
C ILE A 136 -2.72 6.30 -12.39
N SER A 137 -2.81 5.13 -11.73
CA SER A 137 -3.22 3.87 -12.37
C SER A 137 -4.65 3.93 -12.88
N PHE A 138 -5.56 4.46 -12.06
CA PHE A 138 -6.97 4.61 -12.42
C PHE A 138 -7.15 5.57 -13.59
N HIS A 139 -6.49 6.72 -13.56
CA HIS A 139 -6.51 7.67 -14.68
C HIS A 139 -6.01 7.02 -15.97
N PHE A 140 -4.84 6.36 -15.91
CA PHE A 140 -4.27 5.72 -17.11
C PHE A 140 -5.21 4.64 -17.68
N LEU A 141 -5.68 3.71 -16.84
CA LEU A 141 -6.54 2.61 -17.29
C LEU A 141 -7.94 3.07 -17.69
N GLY A 142 -8.48 4.07 -17.01
CA GLY A 142 -9.82 4.59 -17.27
C GLY A 142 -9.92 5.49 -18.51
N THR A 143 -8.83 6.18 -18.85
CA THR A 143 -8.78 7.08 -20.02
C THR A 143 -8.13 6.45 -21.25
N TYR A 144 -7.45 5.31 -21.09
CA TYR A 144 -6.85 4.61 -22.22
C TYR A 144 -7.92 4.05 -23.15
N SER A 145 -7.94 4.53 -24.39
CA SER A 145 -8.86 4.06 -25.42
C SER A 145 -8.09 3.66 -26.68
N VAL A 146 -8.44 2.52 -27.23
CA VAL A 146 -7.90 2.03 -28.53
C VAL A 146 -8.54 2.75 -29.72
N SER A 147 -9.76 3.29 -29.53
CA SER A 147 -10.52 3.99 -30.54
C SER A 147 -11.51 4.95 -29.89
N GLU A 148 -11.72 6.13 -30.49
CA GLU A 148 -12.73 7.11 -30.04
C GLU A 148 -14.17 6.56 -29.97
N LYS A 149 -14.42 5.43 -30.65
CA LYS A 149 -15.73 4.76 -30.66
C LYS A 149 -15.96 3.87 -29.43
N ILE A 150 -14.92 3.65 -28.61
CA ILE A 150 -14.98 2.74 -27.45
C ILE A 150 -14.90 3.57 -26.17
N HIS A 151 -15.96 3.60 -25.42
CA HIS A 151 -15.96 4.22 -24.10
C HIS A 151 -15.69 3.17 -23.02
N SER A 152 -14.67 3.43 -22.20
CA SER A 152 -14.35 2.55 -21.06
C SER A 152 -15.36 2.79 -19.94
N THR A 153 -16.05 1.72 -19.54
CA THR A 153 -16.89 1.69 -18.33
C THR A 153 -16.23 0.74 -17.31
N ILE A 154 -16.08 1.22 -16.09
CA ILE A 154 -15.43 0.42 -15.03
C ILE A 154 -16.48 -0.02 -14.03
N THR A 155 -16.48 -1.30 -13.65
CA THR A 155 -17.38 -1.77 -12.60
C THR A 155 -16.93 -1.28 -11.23
N LEU A 156 -17.88 -0.93 -10.36
CA LEU A 156 -17.59 -0.51 -8.99
C LEU A 156 -16.77 -1.56 -8.23
N ASP A 157 -17.06 -2.84 -8.47
CA ASP A 157 -16.32 -3.96 -7.85
C ASP A 157 -14.86 -4.00 -8.29
N SER A 158 -14.58 -3.83 -9.59
CA SER A 158 -13.21 -3.76 -10.12
C SER A 158 -12.44 -2.57 -9.56
N TYR A 159 -13.08 -1.40 -9.48
CA TYR A 159 -12.50 -0.20 -8.87
C TYR A 159 -12.08 -0.45 -7.42
N ILE A 160 -13.02 -0.90 -6.59
CA ILE A 160 -12.79 -1.13 -5.16
C ILE A 160 -11.78 -2.27 -4.93
N SER A 161 -11.88 -3.36 -5.68
CA SER A 161 -10.96 -4.49 -5.56
C SER A 161 -9.51 -4.08 -5.88
N THR A 162 -9.31 -3.32 -6.95
CA THR A 162 -7.98 -2.78 -7.31
C THR A 162 -7.46 -1.81 -6.25
N PHE A 163 -8.32 -0.88 -5.80
CA PHE A 163 -7.97 0.07 -4.73
C PHE A 163 -7.51 -0.63 -3.46
N VAL A 164 -8.31 -1.57 -2.98
CA VAL A 164 -8.05 -2.31 -1.75
C VAL A 164 -6.77 -3.15 -1.86
N THR A 165 -6.63 -3.87 -2.97
CA THR A 165 -5.45 -4.73 -3.22
C THR A 165 -4.17 -3.90 -3.21
N LEU A 166 -4.11 -2.81 -3.96
CA LEU A 166 -2.96 -1.91 -3.97
C LEU A 166 -2.68 -1.34 -2.57
N THR A 167 -3.71 -0.87 -1.87
CA THR A 167 -3.54 -0.20 -0.58
C THR A 167 -3.08 -1.15 0.51
N LEU A 168 -3.67 -2.34 0.62
CA LEU A 168 -3.25 -3.34 1.60
C LEU A 168 -1.85 -3.87 1.33
N LEU A 169 -1.58 -4.24 0.07
CA LEU A 169 -0.28 -4.79 -0.29
C LEU A 169 0.84 -3.76 -0.14
N MET A 170 0.61 -2.49 -0.51
CA MET A 170 1.58 -1.43 -0.27
C MET A 170 1.84 -1.22 1.22
N GLY A 171 0.81 -1.22 2.06
CA GLY A 171 0.98 -1.17 3.52
C GLY A 171 1.88 -2.29 4.05
N VAL A 172 1.69 -3.51 3.56
CA VAL A 172 2.50 -4.68 3.94
C VAL A 172 3.92 -4.58 3.38
N VAL A 173 4.08 -4.22 2.11
CA VAL A 173 5.41 -4.14 1.46
C VAL A 173 6.27 -3.04 2.06
N PHE A 174 5.68 -1.96 2.55
CA PHE A 174 6.40 -0.92 3.28
C PHE A 174 6.99 -1.42 4.61
N GLN A 175 6.67 -2.64 5.06
CA GLN A 175 7.34 -3.29 6.19
C GLN A 175 8.70 -3.93 5.83
N LEU A 176 9.08 -4.00 4.54
CA LEU A 176 10.34 -4.58 4.11
C LEU A 176 11.57 -4.05 4.87
N PRO A 177 11.74 -2.72 5.11
CA PRO A 177 12.89 -2.22 5.87
C PRO A 177 12.92 -2.73 7.31
N VAL A 178 11.74 -2.87 7.94
CA VAL A 178 11.63 -3.37 9.33
C VAL A 178 11.98 -4.86 9.38
N ILE A 179 11.41 -5.66 8.48
CA ILE A 179 11.70 -7.10 8.39
C ILE A 179 13.20 -7.30 8.13
N SER A 180 13.77 -6.53 7.20
CA SER A 180 15.21 -6.58 6.89
C SER A 180 16.07 -6.20 8.09
N TYR A 181 15.66 -5.19 8.89
CA TYR A 181 16.35 -4.83 10.14
C TYR A 181 16.43 -6.00 11.10
N PHE A 182 15.31 -6.68 11.36
CA PHE A 182 15.29 -7.84 12.25
C PHE A 182 16.15 -8.99 11.75
N LEU A 183 16.06 -9.33 10.46
CA LEU A 183 16.90 -10.36 9.86
C LEU A 183 18.39 -10.00 9.93
N GLY A 184 18.70 -8.71 9.77
CA GLY A 184 20.06 -8.18 9.95
C GLY A 184 20.55 -8.31 11.39
N ARG A 185 19.72 -7.98 12.39
CA ARG A 185 20.06 -8.13 13.82
C ARG A 185 20.20 -9.59 14.24
N MET A 186 19.46 -10.51 13.64
CA MET A 186 19.62 -11.95 13.85
C MET A 186 20.86 -12.53 13.14
N GLY A 187 21.59 -11.73 12.36
CA GLY A 187 22.76 -12.19 11.59
C GLY A 187 22.39 -13.07 10.38
N ILE A 188 21.10 -13.20 10.04
CA ILE A 188 20.62 -14.02 8.91
C ILE A 188 20.93 -13.33 7.58
N VAL A 189 20.82 -11.98 7.54
CA VAL A 189 21.03 -11.18 6.33
C VAL A 189 22.16 -10.18 6.56
N ASP A 190 23.09 -10.11 5.59
CA ASP A 190 24.17 -9.12 5.57
C ASP A 190 23.91 -8.07 4.47
N ALA A 191 24.22 -6.80 4.79
CA ALA A 191 24.10 -5.69 3.85
C ALA A 191 24.96 -5.87 2.59
N LYS A 192 26.13 -6.56 2.70
CA LYS A 192 26.97 -6.90 1.54
C LYS A 192 26.28 -7.89 0.62
N LEU A 193 25.64 -8.90 1.19
CA LEU A 193 24.87 -9.90 0.45
C LEU A 193 23.71 -9.24 -0.31
N MET A 194 22.90 -8.41 0.37
CA MET A 194 21.82 -7.66 -0.29
C MET A 194 22.34 -6.76 -1.40
N SER A 195 23.45 -6.04 -1.17
CA SER A 195 24.06 -5.19 -2.20
C SER A 195 24.55 -5.96 -3.41
N TYR A 196 25.08 -7.15 -3.23
CA TYR A 196 25.53 -8.03 -4.32
C TYR A 196 24.37 -8.53 -5.18
N TYR A 197 23.23 -8.86 -4.55
CA TYR A 197 22.05 -9.39 -5.22
C TYR A 197 21.05 -8.33 -5.73
N ARG A 198 21.42 -7.04 -5.81
CA ARG A 198 20.53 -5.95 -6.28
C ARG A 198 19.81 -6.25 -7.60
N LYS A 199 20.52 -6.82 -8.58
CA LYS A 199 19.96 -7.16 -9.90
C LYS A 199 18.87 -8.23 -9.79
N HIS A 200 19.09 -9.24 -8.98
CA HIS A 200 18.11 -10.30 -8.73
C HIS A 200 16.91 -9.78 -7.92
N ALA A 201 17.17 -8.94 -6.92
CA ALA A 201 16.14 -8.28 -6.14
C ALA A 201 15.23 -7.41 -7.02
N PHE A 202 15.80 -6.67 -7.98
CA PHE A 202 15.02 -5.90 -8.94
C PHE A 202 14.04 -6.77 -9.74
N LEU A 203 14.49 -7.92 -10.25
CA LEU A 203 13.63 -8.87 -10.96
C LEU A 203 12.52 -9.44 -10.06
N ILE A 204 12.86 -9.79 -8.82
CA ILE A 204 11.87 -10.28 -7.84
C ILE A 204 10.85 -9.18 -7.52
N ILE A 205 11.31 -7.95 -7.34
CA ILE A 205 10.44 -6.79 -7.09
C ILE A 205 9.51 -6.55 -8.27
N MET A 206 9.99 -6.60 -9.51
CA MET A 206 9.14 -6.50 -10.70
C MET A 206 8.10 -7.62 -10.75
N PHE A 207 8.49 -8.85 -10.41
CA PHE A 207 7.55 -9.97 -10.35
C PHE A 207 6.48 -9.75 -9.27
N VAL A 208 6.89 -9.31 -8.07
CA VAL A 208 5.94 -8.97 -6.98
C VAL A 208 5.02 -7.84 -7.41
N ALA A 209 5.55 -6.78 -8.03
CA ALA A 209 4.75 -5.69 -8.56
C ALA A 209 3.72 -6.18 -9.59
N ALA A 210 4.11 -7.07 -10.51
CA ALA A 210 3.20 -7.66 -11.51
C ALA A 210 2.07 -8.50 -10.90
N VAL A 211 2.30 -9.12 -9.75
CA VAL A 211 1.24 -9.85 -9.03
C VAL A 211 0.27 -8.90 -8.30
N ILE A 212 0.78 -7.76 -7.84
CA ILE A 212 0.02 -6.76 -7.09
C ILE A 212 -0.86 -5.91 -8.01
N THR A 213 -0.35 -5.57 -9.20
CA THR A 213 -0.98 -4.61 -10.11
C THR A 213 -1.83 -5.29 -11.17
N PRO A 214 -2.82 -4.58 -11.73
CA PRO A 214 -3.43 -4.99 -12.99
C PRO A 214 -2.37 -5.28 -14.07
N PRO A 215 -2.65 -6.13 -15.05
CA PRO A 215 -1.68 -6.54 -16.07
C PRO A 215 -1.43 -5.41 -17.11
N ASP A 216 -0.82 -4.31 -16.65
CA ASP A 216 -0.39 -3.20 -17.50
C ASP A 216 1.03 -2.73 -17.15
N LEU A 217 1.76 -2.23 -18.16
CA LEU A 217 3.15 -1.81 -18.02
C LEU A 217 3.30 -0.53 -17.21
N MET A 218 2.35 0.41 -17.30
CA MET A 218 2.45 1.70 -16.61
C MET A 218 2.33 1.51 -15.10
N THR A 219 1.30 0.80 -14.65
CA THR A 219 1.11 0.53 -13.22
C THR A 219 2.24 -0.34 -12.66
N LEU A 220 2.72 -1.31 -13.45
CA LEU A 220 3.88 -2.14 -13.09
C LEU A 220 5.12 -1.28 -12.79
N ILE A 221 5.49 -0.38 -13.70
CA ILE A 221 6.64 0.52 -13.52
C ILE A 221 6.42 1.44 -12.32
N LEU A 222 5.23 2.04 -12.22
CA LEU A 222 4.86 2.97 -11.16
C LEU A 222 4.99 2.34 -9.77
N VAL A 223 4.60 1.08 -9.61
CA VAL A 223 4.71 0.34 -8.34
C VAL A 223 6.14 -0.16 -8.11
N THR A 224 6.86 -0.57 -9.15
CA THR A 224 8.24 -1.08 -9.03
C THR A 224 9.19 -0.02 -8.45
N ILE A 225 9.03 1.25 -8.82
CA ILE A 225 9.90 2.34 -8.36
C ILE A 225 9.93 2.45 -6.81
N PRO A 226 8.80 2.65 -6.11
CA PRO A 226 8.82 2.74 -4.65
C PRO A 226 9.26 1.44 -3.98
N LEU A 227 8.93 0.27 -4.54
CA LEU A 227 9.39 -1.00 -4.00
C LEU A 227 10.91 -1.12 -4.05
N TYR A 228 11.52 -0.73 -5.16
CA TYR A 228 12.97 -0.75 -5.30
C TYR A 228 13.66 0.26 -4.37
N LEU A 229 13.07 1.46 -4.20
CA LEU A 229 13.56 2.43 -3.21
C LEU A 229 13.51 1.87 -1.79
N LEU A 230 12.45 1.16 -1.42
CA LEU A 230 12.35 0.48 -0.12
C LEU A 230 13.43 -0.60 0.06
N TYR A 231 13.77 -1.32 -1.00
CA TYR A 231 14.88 -2.28 -0.97
C TYR A 231 16.22 -1.59 -0.70
N GLU A 232 16.51 -0.46 -1.37
CA GLU A 232 17.73 0.31 -1.11
C GLU A 232 17.76 0.88 0.31
N VAL A 233 16.64 1.33 0.84
CA VAL A 233 16.51 1.73 2.25
C VAL A 233 16.78 0.53 3.16
N SER A 234 16.26 -0.65 2.84
CA SER A 234 16.48 -1.87 3.61
C SER A 234 17.96 -2.25 3.69
N ILE A 235 18.73 -2.11 2.60
CA ILE A 235 20.19 -2.34 2.63
C ILE A 235 20.88 -1.41 3.65
N ARG A 236 20.50 -0.13 3.68
CA ARG A 236 21.07 0.85 4.64
C ARG A 236 20.71 0.48 6.08
N VAL A 237 19.48 0.07 6.30
CA VAL A 237 18.97 -0.32 7.63
C VAL A 237 19.68 -1.58 8.12
N VAL A 238 19.87 -2.59 7.28
CA VAL A 238 20.63 -3.81 7.60
C VAL A 238 22.10 -3.49 7.91
N LYS A 239 22.71 -2.55 7.19
CA LYS A 239 24.10 -2.11 7.47
C LYS A 239 24.23 -1.53 8.89
N ILE A 240 23.23 -0.77 9.35
CA ILE A 240 23.19 -0.25 10.71
C ILE A 240 23.02 -1.39 11.73
N ALA A 241 22.09 -2.33 11.46
CA ALA A 241 21.84 -3.49 12.30
C ALA A 241 23.09 -4.37 12.49
N ASN A 242 23.80 -4.67 11.40
CA ASN A 242 25.01 -5.49 11.42
C ASN A 242 26.20 -4.80 12.15
N LYS A 243 26.24 -3.45 12.15
CA LYS A 243 27.27 -2.72 12.90
C LYS A 243 27.05 -2.83 14.42
N GLN A 244 25.81 -2.85 14.85
CA GLN A 244 25.47 -2.97 16.28
C GLN A 244 25.85 -4.35 16.83
N ILE A 245 25.69 -5.43 16.05
CA ILE A 245 26.11 -6.79 16.47
C ILE A 245 27.63 -6.90 16.74
N LYS A 246 28.44 -6.08 16.05
CA LYS A 246 29.92 -6.11 16.21
C LYS A 246 30.42 -5.30 17.40
N THR A 247 29.57 -4.49 17.98
CA THR A 247 29.88 -3.61 19.13
C THR A 247 29.36 -4.15 20.45
N ASP A 248 28.39 -5.08 20.42
CA ASP A 248 27.91 -5.89 21.54
C ASP A 248 28.70 -7.21 21.65
#